data_c8a121987979fa53a6ac50db504adb2e
#
_entry.id   c8a121987979fa53a6ac50db504adb2e
#
_cell.length_a   1.000
_cell.length_b   1.000
_cell.length_c   1.000
_cell.angle_alpha   90.00
_cell.angle_beta   90.00
_cell.angle_gamma   90.00
#
_symmetry.space_group_name_H-M   'P 1'
#
loop_
_entity.id
_entity.type
_entity.pdbx_description
1 polymer ?
#
loop_
_entity_poly.entity_id
_entity_poly.type
_entity_poly.pdbx_seq_one_letter_code
_entity_poly.pdbx_strand_id
1 'polypeptide(L)'
;MQVKEVMTRGAECISPDATLQEAARKMKDLDVGPLPVCGDNDRLVGMLTDRDITVRAVAEGKDPRTTKVRDAMTEGVTYCFEDDDVAEAARLMREKQVRRLVVLNRDKRLAGIVSLGDLAVQTGGDQQVAGKTLEGVSQPSK
;
A
#
# COMPACT_ATOMS: atom_id res chain seq x y z
N MET A 1 14.47 15.89 -0.20
CA MET A 1 13.01 15.91 -0.45
C MET A 1 12.35 14.85 0.41
N GLN A 2 11.33 15.22 1.14
CA GLN A 2 10.61 14.29 2.01
C GLN A 2 9.48 13.60 1.26
N VAL A 3 9.13 12.40 1.72
CA VAL A 3 8.06 11.60 1.12
C VAL A 3 6.74 12.37 1.02
N LYS A 4 6.41 13.17 2.04
CA LYS A 4 5.16 13.96 2.05
C LYS A 4 5.03 14.92 0.88
N GLU A 5 6.14 15.30 0.25
CA GLU A 5 6.15 16.23 -0.88
C GLU A 5 5.75 15.56 -2.20
N VAL A 6 5.84 14.23 -2.27
CA VAL A 6 5.59 13.46 -3.51
C VAL A 6 4.46 12.43 -3.37
N MET A 7 4.03 12.10 -2.16
CA MET A 7 2.99 11.11 -1.92
C MET A 7 1.61 11.59 -2.37
N THR A 8 0.70 10.64 -2.59
CA THR A 8 -0.72 10.93 -2.77
C THR A 8 -1.38 10.97 -1.40
N ARG A 9 -1.97 12.13 -1.05
CA ARG A 9 -2.70 12.32 0.21
C ARG A 9 -4.14 11.83 0.06
N GLY A 10 -4.82 11.67 1.19
CA GLY A 10 -6.22 11.29 1.20
C GLY A 10 -6.46 9.83 0.83
N ALA A 11 -5.45 8.98 1.01
CA ALA A 11 -5.63 7.56 0.82
C ALA A 11 -6.73 7.05 1.76
N GLU A 12 -7.69 6.32 1.20
CA GLU A 12 -8.76 5.76 2.00
C GLU A 12 -8.39 4.36 2.47
N CYS A 13 -8.73 4.06 3.73
CA CYS A 13 -8.56 2.74 4.29
C CYS A 13 -9.91 2.06 4.48
N ILE A 14 -9.86 0.77 4.75
CA ILE A 14 -11.04 -0.04 5.05
C ILE A 14 -10.89 -0.61 6.46
N SER A 15 -12.01 -0.79 7.17
CA SER A 15 -12.00 -1.41 8.48
C SER A 15 -11.71 -2.91 8.38
N PRO A 16 -10.98 -3.50 9.32
CA PRO A 16 -10.80 -4.96 9.35
C PRO A 16 -12.10 -5.71 9.60
N ASP A 17 -13.13 -5.04 10.11
CA ASP A 17 -14.45 -5.63 10.37
C ASP A 17 -15.41 -5.48 9.19
N ALA A 18 -15.05 -4.74 8.16
CA ALA A 18 -15.84 -4.62 6.94
C ALA A 18 -15.86 -5.97 6.19
N THR A 19 -16.85 -6.15 5.34
CA THR A 19 -16.92 -7.36 4.51
C THR A 19 -16.01 -7.23 3.29
N LEU A 20 -15.66 -8.36 2.70
CA LEU A 20 -14.88 -8.37 1.46
C LEU A 20 -15.64 -7.73 0.31
N GLN A 21 -16.97 -7.81 0.31
CA GLN A 21 -17.79 -7.15 -0.71
C GLN A 21 -17.67 -5.64 -0.61
N GLU A 22 -17.70 -5.08 0.61
CA GLU A 22 -17.52 -3.65 0.84
C GLU A 22 -16.14 -3.21 0.37
N ALA A 23 -15.11 -4.00 0.67
CA ALA A 23 -13.74 -3.73 0.23
C ALA A 23 -13.63 -3.75 -1.30
N ALA A 24 -14.23 -4.76 -1.95
CA ALA A 24 -14.22 -4.88 -3.40
C ALA A 24 -14.92 -3.68 -4.07
N ARG A 25 -16.03 -3.22 -3.52
CA ARG A 25 -16.72 -2.01 -4.02
C ARG A 25 -15.83 -0.78 -3.90
N LYS A 26 -15.14 -0.65 -2.77
CA LYS A 26 -14.23 0.48 -2.57
C LYS A 26 -13.08 0.45 -3.58
N MET A 27 -12.51 -0.73 -3.83
CA MET A 27 -11.49 -0.91 -4.86
C MET A 27 -12.01 -0.51 -6.24
N LYS A 28 -13.23 -0.89 -6.57
CA LYS A 28 -13.88 -0.54 -7.83
C LYS A 28 -14.10 0.97 -7.94
N ASP A 29 -14.66 1.58 -6.91
CA ASP A 29 -14.99 3.00 -6.91
C ASP A 29 -13.75 3.89 -6.96
N LEU A 30 -12.66 3.47 -6.31
CA LEU A 30 -11.39 4.19 -6.30
C LEU A 30 -10.46 3.79 -7.45
N ASP A 31 -10.81 2.74 -8.18
CA ASP A 31 -9.98 2.15 -9.24
C ASP A 31 -8.58 1.78 -8.72
N VAL A 32 -8.55 1.04 -7.62
CA VAL A 32 -7.30 0.58 -7.00
C VAL A 32 -7.36 -0.92 -6.71
N GLY A 33 -6.20 -1.56 -6.68
CA GLY A 33 -6.06 -2.94 -6.24
C GLY A 33 -5.77 -3.05 -4.74
N PRO A 34 -4.77 -2.34 -4.20
CA PRO A 34 -4.44 -2.38 -2.78
C PRO A 34 -5.26 -1.37 -1.98
N LEU A 35 -5.72 -1.80 -0.79
CA LEU A 35 -6.36 -0.94 0.21
C LEU A 35 -5.64 -1.10 1.53
N PRO A 36 -5.21 0.00 2.16
CA PRO A 36 -4.75 -0.07 3.55
C PRO A 36 -5.91 -0.47 4.45
N VAL A 37 -5.62 -1.31 5.42
CA VAL A 37 -6.60 -1.72 6.44
C VAL A 37 -6.23 -1.02 7.74
N CYS A 38 -7.12 -0.20 8.25
CA CYS A 38 -6.88 0.59 9.45
C CYS A 38 -7.90 0.27 10.52
N GLY A 39 -7.41 0.12 11.74
CA GLY A 39 -8.25 0.02 12.92
C GLY A 39 -8.60 1.40 13.46
N ASP A 40 -8.78 1.50 14.77
CA ASP A 40 -9.15 2.73 15.43
C ASP A 40 -8.12 3.84 15.19
N ASN A 41 -8.60 5.08 15.02
CA ASN A 41 -7.78 6.27 14.81
C ASN A 41 -6.87 6.18 13.58
N ASP A 42 -7.32 5.51 12.52
CA ASP A 42 -6.57 5.34 11.27
C ASP A 42 -5.22 4.65 11.45
N ARG A 43 -5.09 3.82 12.46
CA ARG A 43 -3.88 3.03 12.67
C ARG A 43 -3.83 1.88 11.69
N LEU A 44 -2.72 1.80 10.96
CA LEU A 44 -2.51 0.73 9.99
C LEU A 44 -2.40 -0.63 10.69
N VAL A 45 -3.23 -1.59 10.29
CA VAL A 45 -3.20 -2.96 10.82
C VAL A 45 -2.90 -4.01 9.75
N GLY A 46 -3.02 -3.64 8.46
CA GLY A 46 -2.75 -4.57 7.38
C GLY A 46 -2.97 -3.95 6.02
N MET A 47 -2.88 -4.79 5.00
CA MET A 47 -3.14 -4.44 3.61
C MET A 47 -4.02 -5.52 2.99
N LEU A 48 -5.02 -5.09 2.24
CA LEU A 48 -5.87 -6.00 1.47
C LEU A 48 -5.73 -5.68 -0.01
N THR A 49 -5.45 -6.69 -0.82
CA THR A 49 -5.38 -6.54 -2.27
C THR A 49 -6.51 -7.30 -2.94
N ASP A 50 -6.78 -6.95 -4.20
CA ASP A 50 -7.71 -7.72 -5.05
C ASP A 50 -7.25 -9.16 -5.19
N ARG A 51 -5.94 -9.40 -5.25
CA ARG A 51 -5.39 -10.76 -5.27
C ARG A 51 -5.72 -11.51 -3.98
N ASP A 52 -5.63 -10.86 -2.81
CA ASP A 52 -5.97 -11.47 -1.53
C ASP A 52 -7.43 -11.96 -1.53
N ILE A 53 -8.34 -11.15 -2.05
CA ILE A 53 -9.76 -11.52 -2.14
C ILE A 53 -9.92 -12.75 -3.03
N THR A 54 -9.26 -12.75 -4.18
CA THR A 54 -9.36 -13.85 -5.14
C THR A 54 -8.78 -15.14 -4.59
N VAL A 55 -7.57 -15.09 -4.05
CA VAL A 55 -6.82 -16.29 -3.65
C VAL A 55 -7.23 -16.81 -2.28
N ARG A 56 -7.49 -15.91 -1.33
CA ARG A 56 -7.77 -16.30 0.05
C ARG A 56 -9.25 -16.42 0.37
N ALA A 57 -10.13 -15.89 -0.46
CA ALA A 57 -11.56 -15.96 -0.24
C ALA A 57 -12.27 -16.69 -1.37
N VAL A 58 -12.20 -16.19 -2.60
CA VAL A 58 -12.94 -16.79 -3.73
C VAL A 58 -12.47 -18.22 -4.00
N ALA A 59 -11.16 -18.44 -4.06
CA ALA A 59 -10.59 -19.77 -4.30
C ALA A 59 -10.93 -20.77 -3.18
N GLU A 60 -11.14 -20.27 -1.95
CA GLU A 60 -11.49 -21.09 -0.80
C GLU A 60 -12.99 -21.25 -0.60
N GLY A 61 -13.80 -20.72 -1.51
CA GLY A 61 -15.26 -20.86 -1.46
C GLY A 61 -15.93 -20.00 -0.39
N LYS A 62 -15.26 -18.98 0.11
CA LYS A 62 -15.81 -18.10 1.14
C LYS A 62 -16.77 -17.08 0.54
N ASP A 63 -17.84 -16.77 1.27
CA ASP A 63 -18.82 -15.78 0.83
C ASP A 63 -18.31 -14.37 1.13
N PRO A 64 -18.09 -13.51 0.12
CA PRO A 64 -17.60 -12.15 0.34
C PRO A 64 -18.57 -11.26 1.11
N ARG A 65 -19.84 -11.63 1.16
CA ARG A 65 -20.87 -10.85 1.89
C ARG A 65 -20.78 -11.05 3.40
N THR A 66 -20.15 -12.13 3.85
CA THR A 66 -20.05 -12.48 5.28
C THR A 66 -18.61 -12.59 5.76
N THR A 67 -17.66 -12.77 4.87
CA THR A 67 -16.24 -12.87 5.22
C THR A 67 -15.68 -11.47 5.47
N LYS A 68 -14.97 -11.30 6.58
CA LYS A 68 -14.41 -10.01 6.96
C LYS A 68 -13.03 -9.78 6.32
N VAL A 69 -12.71 -8.51 6.14
CA VAL A 69 -11.41 -8.06 5.63
C VAL A 69 -10.27 -8.69 6.43
N ARG A 70 -10.38 -8.74 7.76
CA ARG A 70 -9.34 -9.33 8.62
C ARG A 70 -8.98 -10.77 8.27
N ASP A 71 -9.92 -11.51 7.69
CA ASP A 71 -9.72 -12.92 7.37
C ASP A 71 -8.94 -13.13 6.06
N ALA A 72 -8.77 -12.09 5.27
CA ALA A 72 -8.06 -12.16 3.98
C ALA A 72 -6.87 -11.21 3.88
N MET A 73 -6.76 -10.23 4.76
CA MET A 73 -5.69 -9.23 4.71
C MET A 73 -4.32 -9.81 5.04
N THR A 74 -3.27 -9.11 4.63
CA THR A 74 -1.89 -9.39 4.99
C THR A 74 -1.49 -8.44 6.11
N GLU A 75 -0.93 -8.98 7.20
CA GLU A 75 -0.33 -8.21 8.29
C GLU A 75 1.14 -7.94 7.98
N GLY A 76 1.79 -7.13 8.79
CA GLY A 76 3.22 -6.84 8.62
C GLY A 76 3.54 -6.00 7.39
N VAL A 77 2.72 -5.04 7.10
CA VAL A 77 2.83 -4.16 5.93
C VAL A 77 4.11 -3.33 5.99
N THR A 78 4.83 -3.26 4.87
CA THR A 78 5.98 -2.36 4.73
C THR A 78 5.48 -0.93 4.57
N TYR A 79 6.01 -0.02 5.35
CA TYR A 79 5.63 1.38 5.32
C TYR A 79 6.84 2.29 5.50
N CYS A 80 6.65 3.56 5.17
CA CYS A 80 7.62 4.62 5.48
C CYS A 80 6.88 5.75 6.19
N PHE A 81 7.64 6.71 6.70
CA PHE A 81 7.05 7.89 7.34
C PHE A 81 7.04 9.07 6.38
N GLU A 82 6.06 9.96 6.57
CA GLU A 82 5.90 11.12 5.67
C GLU A 82 7.10 12.07 5.70
N ASP A 83 7.85 12.08 6.80
CA ASP A 83 9.05 12.92 6.94
C ASP A 83 10.35 12.19 6.59
N ASP A 84 10.27 10.94 6.13
CA ASP A 84 11.43 10.25 5.59
C ASP A 84 11.86 10.87 4.27
N ASP A 85 13.15 10.77 3.95
CA ASP A 85 13.67 11.17 2.65
C ASP A 85 13.16 10.21 1.56
N VAL A 86 12.93 10.73 0.35
CA VAL A 86 12.49 9.91 -0.78
C VAL A 86 13.48 8.78 -1.09
N ALA A 87 14.77 8.98 -0.80
CA ALA A 87 15.77 7.94 -0.98
C ALA A 87 15.50 6.73 -0.08
N GLU A 88 14.97 6.96 1.13
CA GLU A 88 14.60 5.87 2.04
C GLU A 88 13.42 5.08 1.50
N ALA A 89 12.41 5.77 0.95
CA ALA A 89 11.28 5.11 0.32
C ALA A 89 11.74 4.25 -0.88
N ALA A 90 12.62 4.80 -1.71
CA ALA A 90 13.19 4.07 -2.84
C ALA A 90 13.96 2.82 -2.39
N ARG A 91 14.74 2.96 -1.32
CA ARG A 91 15.49 1.84 -0.75
C ARG A 91 14.56 0.72 -0.27
N LEU A 92 13.48 1.08 0.42
CA LEU A 92 12.49 0.11 0.90
C LEU A 92 11.77 -0.59 -0.25
N MET A 93 11.39 0.16 -1.29
CA MET A 93 10.76 -0.44 -2.48
C MET A 93 11.67 -1.45 -3.14
N ARG A 94 12.95 -1.12 -3.27
CA ARG A 94 13.95 -2.01 -3.86
C ARG A 94 14.19 -3.25 -2.99
N GLU A 95 14.38 -3.04 -1.68
CA GLU A 95 14.67 -4.11 -0.74
C GLU A 95 13.50 -5.10 -0.64
N LYS A 96 12.28 -4.59 -0.59
CA LYS A 96 11.07 -5.40 -0.45
C LYS A 96 10.46 -5.80 -1.80
N GLN A 97 11.01 -5.31 -2.91
CA GLN A 97 10.51 -5.59 -4.27
C GLN A 97 9.03 -5.21 -4.42
N VAL A 98 8.67 -4.03 -3.93
CA VAL A 98 7.31 -3.49 -4.02
C VAL A 98 7.34 -2.17 -4.76
N ARG A 99 6.22 -1.79 -5.38
CA ARG A 99 6.08 -0.56 -6.17
C ARG A 99 5.32 0.54 -5.45
N ARG A 100 4.83 0.26 -4.26
CA ARG A 100 4.07 1.20 -3.45
C ARG A 100 4.41 0.99 -2.00
N LEU A 101 4.34 2.08 -1.23
CA LEU A 101 4.47 2.03 0.22
C LEU A 101 3.34 2.83 0.84
N VAL A 102 2.81 2.30 1.91
CA VAL A 102 1.93 3.07 2.79
C VAL A 102 2.79 4.09 3.52
N VAL A 103 2.29 5.31 3.63
CA VAL A 103 2.99 6.40 4.31
C VAL A 103 2.24 6.73 5.59
N LEU A 104 2.94 6.71 6.71
CA LEU A 104 2.39 7.00 8.03
C LEU A 104 2.97 8.30 8.57
N ASN A 105 2.22 8.96 9.45
CA ASN A 105 2.79 10.02 10.28
C ASN A 105 3.47 9.40 11.49
N ARG A 106 4.08 10.21 12.35
CA ARG A 106 4.81 9.72 13.52
C ARG A 106 3.92 9.10 14.60
N ASP A 107 2.62 9.32 14.54
CA ASP A 107 1.63 8.64 15.39
C ASP A 107 1.18 7.30 14.80
N LYS A 108 1.79 6.88 13.69
CA LYS A 108 1.48 5.66 12.96
C LYS A 108 0.07 5.63 12.37
N ARG A 109 -0.45 6.81 12.04
CA ARG A 109 -1.72 6.97 11.34
C ARG A 109 -1.45 7.12 9.85
N LEU A 110 -2.39 6.64 9.05
CA LEU A 110 -2.29 6.72 7.59
C LEU A 110 -2.22 8.18 7.12
N ALA A 111 -1.14 8.51 6.41
CA ALA A 111 -0.94 9.85 5.83
C ALA A 111 -1.13 9.84 4.32
N GLY A 112 -0.77 8.75 3.65
CA GLY A 112 -0.88 8.67 2.20
C GLY A 112 -0.27 7.39 1.64
N ILE A 113 -0.08 7.40 0.33
CA ILE A 113 0.59 6.30 -0.39
C ILE A 113 1.60 6.94 -1.33
N VAL A 114 2.80 6.36 -1.40
CA VAL A 114 3.82 6.75 -2.37
C VAL A 114 4.09 5.58 -3.30
N SER A 115 4.16 5.86 -4.60
CA SER A 115 4.43 4.84 -5.62
C SER A 115 5.80 5.06 -6.25
N LEU A 116 6.30 4.03 -6.92
CA LEU A 116 7.51 4.16 -7.74
C LEU A 116 7.34 5.24 -8.80
N GLY A 117 6.15 5.35 -9.40
CA GLY A 117 5.82 6.40 -10.36
C GLY A 117 5.91 7.79 -9.75
N ASP A 118 5.46 7.96 -8.51
CA ASP A 118 5.55 9.24 -7.80
C ASP A 118 7.01 9.68 -7.66
N LEU A 119 7.90 8.74 -7.32
CA LEU A 119 9.32 9.02 -7.19
C LEU A 119 9.93 9.43 -8.53
N ALA A 120 9.57 8.73 -9.61
CA ALA A 120 10.10 9.00 -10.93
C ALA A 120 9.62 10.35 -11.50
N VAL A 121 8.36 10.68 -11.28
CA VAL A 121 7.74 11.90 -11.85
C VAL A 121 8.02 13.13 -10.97
N GLN A 122 7.87 12.99 -9.66
CA GLN A 122 7.90 14.12 -8.74
C GLN A 122 9.31 14.53 -8.32
N THR A 123 10.27 13.60 -8.33
CA THR A 123 11.65 13.93 -8.01
C THR A 123 12.38 14.57 -9.18
N GLY A 124 11.75 14.64 -10.34
CA GLY A 124 12.26 15.37 -11.50
C GLY A 124 13.59 14.83 -12.04
N GLY A 125 14.67 15.41 -11.60
CA GLY A 125 15.99 15.06 -12.10
C GLY A 125 16.68 13.90 -11.38
N ASP A 126 16.09 13.31 -10.36
CA ASP A 126 16.75 12.22 -9.63
C ASP A 126 16.49 10.86 -10.30
N GLN A 127 16.96 10.75 -11.52
CA GLN A 127 16.84 9.52 -12.30
C GLN A 127 17.61 8.36 -11.68
N GLN A 128 18.64 8.65 -10.92
CA GLN A 128 19.46 7.60 -10.30
C GLN A 128 18.67 6.86 -9.21
N VAL A 129 17.90 7.56 -8.39
CA VAL A 129 17.06 6.95 -7.36
C VAL A 129 15.98 6.09 -8.02
N ALA A 130 15.26 6.64 -8.99
CA ALA A 130 14.21 5.92 -9.71
C ALA A 130 14.76 4.72 -10.47
N GLY A 131 15.88 4.90 -11.16
CA GLY A 131 16.52 3.84 -11.94
C GLY A 131 16.96 2.66 -11.07
N LYS A 132 17.61 2.92 -9.95
CA LYS A 132 18.04 1.87 -9.01
C LYS A 132 16.86 1.14 -8.40
N THR A 133 15.79 1.87 -8.07
CA THR A 133 14.59 1.27 -7.51
C THR A 133 13.92 0.37 -8.55
N LEU A 134 13.83 0.81 -9.79
CA LEU A 134 13.24 0.04 -10.87
C LEU A 134 14.01 -1.26 -11.12
N GLU A 135 15.34 -1.21 -11.13
CA GLU A 135 16.18 -2.40 -11.23
C GLU A 135 15.86 -3.41 -10.15
N GLY A 136 15.81 -2.97 -8.88
CA GLY A 136 15.53 -3.84 -7.76
C GLY A 136 14.16 -4.49 -7.86
N VAL A 137 13.16 -3.72 -8.27
CA VAL A 137 11.77 -4.21 -8.40
C VAL A 137 11.64 -5.16 -9.59
N SER A 138 12.40 -4.96 -10.65
CA SER A 138 12.33 -5.79 -11.87
C SER A 138 13.02 -7.14 -11.73
N GLN A 139 13.80 -7.36 -10.68
CA GLN A 139 14.45 -8.65 -10.45
C GLN A 139 13.40 -9.69 -10.03
N PRO A 140 13.58 -10.97 -10.45
CA PRO A 140 12.63 -12.01 -10.04
C PRO A 140 12.53 -12.13 -8.54
N SER A 141 11.30 -12.25 -8.03
CA SER A 141 11.07 -12.57 -6.63
C SER A 141 11.46 -14.02 -6.38
N LYS A 142 12.16 -14.24 -5.31
CA LYS A 142 12.52 -15.59 -4.90
C LYS A 142 11.51 -16.15 -3.91
#